data_ddcf43afab4660c6ce48bb01d68dccd9
#
_entry.id   ddcf43afab4660c6ce48bb01d68dccd9
#
_cell.length_a   1.000
_cell.length_b   1.000
_cell.length_c   1.000
_cell.angle_alpha   90.00
_cell.angle_beta   90.00
_cell.angle_gamma   90.00
#
_symmetry.space_group_name_H-M   'P 1'
#
loop_
_entity.id
_entity.type
_entity.pdbx_description
1 polymer ?
#
loop_
_entity_poly.entity_id
_entity_poly.type
_entity_poly.pdbx_seq_one_letter_code
_entity_poly.pdbx_strand_id
1 'polypeptide(L)'
;MVKRLLLSLTKLTNSHDASVKPRTDIAQFLTGPDTQIVNVPINVNSKFSKAVGIGWTLSAYLREAIASANPQVVYIQYPAYSAVVMDHALKIIRKKSSAKIVLLVHDIESLRMSADHPEFLAAEIRRFNSVDGLIVHNQAMADWLSDHGVTVPMSQLQLFDYVNPQRLITDTTSSNICFAGNLRKAQFLNDVPFKRVQVDVFGDGLTLTNSQLIDHGSKSPDELPKFLTDRFGLIWDGNSADTCSGDYGEYLKYNSPHKASLYLSSGLPIIVWSQSALAPVVKSLGVGFAVDSLADIEPMLDKLSDVDDRRMKAAALIVALKLRSGQMIESAVDSIEQKLQFSSN
;
A
#
# COMPACT_ATOMS: atom_id res chain seq x y z
N MET A 1 -26.66 7.05 -7.98
CA MET A 1 -25.26 6.79 -7.57
C MET A 1 -25.22 6.59 -6.06
N VAL A 2 -24.33 5.72 -5.57
CA VAL A 2 -24.19 5.40 -4.14
C VAL A 2 -23.53 6.57 -3.42
N LYS A 3 -24.15 7.08 -2.35
CA LYS A 3 -23.54 8.13 -1.51
C LYS A 3 -22.50 7.54 -0.58
N ARG A 4 -21.28 8.01 -0.71
CA ARG A 4 -20.09 7.52 -0.01
C ARG A 4 -19.58 8.52 1.02
N LEU A 5 -19.13 8.03 2.16
CA LEU A 5 -18.35 8.77 3.12
C LEU A 5 -16.99 8.07 3.27
N LEU A 6 -15.88 8.74 2.94
CA LEU A 6 -14.55 8.23 3.23
C LEU A 6 -14.00 8.87 4.49
N LEU A 7 -13.76 8.04 5.51
CA LEU A 7 -13.11 8.45 6.74
C LEU A 7 -11.61 8.17 6.68
N SER A 8 -10.82 9.22 6.72
CA SER A 8 -9.38 9.17 6.85
C SER A 8 -8.96 9.71 8.21
N LEU A 9 -8.31 8.86 9.01
CA LEU A 9 -7.77 9.25 10.30
C LEU A 9 -6.29 9.61 10.09
N THR A 10 -5.97 10.91 10.14
CA THR A 10 -4.64 11.41 9.84
C THR A 10 -3.88 11.79 11.10
N LYS A 11 -2.63 11.35 11.19
CA LYS A 11 -1.73 11.75 12.27
C LYS A 11 -1.24 13.18 12.01
N LEU A 12 -1.37 14.05 13.01
CA LEU A 12 -0.72 15.37 12.99
C LEU A 12 0.80 15.16 13.20
N THR A 13 1.55 15.01 12.12
CA THR A 13 3.02 15.00 12.14
C THR A 13 3.53 15.89 11.02
N ASN A 14 4.63 16.59 11.31
CA ASN A 14 5.35 17.42 10.32
C ASN A 14 6.35 16.59 9.49
N SER A 15 6.25 15.25 9.50
CA SER A 15 7.19 14.37 8.80
C SER A 15 6.65 13.98 7.44
N HIS A 16 7.53 13.89 6.46
CA HIS A 16 7.31 13.27 5.15
C HIS A 16 7.17 11.75 5.31
N ASP A 17 6.16 11.31 6.07
CA ASP A 17 5.93 9.90 6.36
C ASP A 17 5.28 9.23 5.13
N ALA A 18 6.02 8.32 4.51
CA ALA A 18 5.55 7.56 3.35
C ALA A 18 4.26 6.76 3.63
N SER A 19 3.91 6.53 4.90
CA SER A 19 2.66 5.86 5.30
C SER A 19 1.41 6.73 5.08
N VAL A 20 1.57 8.04 4.94
CA VAL A 20 0.47 8.98 4.72
C VAL A 20 0.03 8.99 3.25
N LYS A 21 0.98 8.84 2.32
CA LYS A 21 0.72 8.98 0.89
C LYS A 21 -0.36 8.02 0.35
N PRO A 22 -0.36 6.70 0.64
CA PRO A 22 -1.43 5.81 0.16
C PRO A 22 -2.82 6.26 0.56
N ARG A 23 -2.96 6.83 1.76
CA ARG A 23 -4.24 7.30 2.29
C ARG A 23 -4.71 8.58 1.62
N THR A 24 -3.80 9.51 1.39
CA THR A 24 -4.11 10.77 0.69
C THR A 24 -4.41 10.52 -0.78
N ASP A 25 -3.67 9.64 -1.42
CA ASP A 25 -3.89 9.29 -2.82
C ASP A 25 -5.28 8.65 -3.03
N ILE A 26 -5.65 7.68 -2.19
CA ILE A 26 -7.00 7.08 -2.21
C ILE A 26 -8.09 8.14 -2.00
N ALA A 27 -7.90 9.04 -1.02
CA ALA A 27 -8.86 10.11 -0.78
C ALA A 27 -9.00 11.03 -1.99
N GLN A 28 -7.88 11.34 -2.65
CA GLN A 28 -7.88 12.17 -3.87
C GLN A 28 -8.61 11.49 -5.03
N PHE A 29 -8.34 10.20 -5.30
CA PHE A 29 -9.00 9.46 -6.38
C PHE A 29 -10.49 9.24 -6.14
N LEU A 30 -10.91 9.03 -4.91
CA LEU A 30 -12.32 8.87 -4.57
C LEU A 30 -13.08 10.19 -4.40
N THR A 31 -12.41 11.35 -4.51
CA THR A 31 -13.07 12.66 -4.45
C THR A 31 -13.99 12.84 -5.65
N GLY A 32 -15.27 13.08 -5.38
CA GLY A 32 -16.27 13.27 -6.43
C GLY A 32 -17.61 13.74 -5.85
N PRO A 33 -18.63 13.96 -6.69
CA PRO A 33 -19.91 14.51 -6.26
C PRO A 33 -20.68 13.61 -5.28
N ASP A 34 -20.43 12.31 -5.33
CA ASP A 34 -21.09 11.31 -4.50
C ASP A 34 -20.25 10.85 -3.29
N THR A 35 -19.03 11.40 -3.13
CA THR A 35 -18.13 11.01 -2.05
C THR A 35 -17.75 12.20 -1.19
N GLN A 36 -18.15 12.19 0.08
CA GLN A 36 -17.67 13.14 1.08
C GLN A 36 -16.43 12.57 1.76
N ILE A 37 -15.34 13.35 1.76
CA ILE A 37 -14.10 13.01 2.46
C ILE A 37 -14.11 13.66 3.84
N VAL A 38 -13.85 12.88 4.87
CA VAL A 38 -13.71 13.36 6.25
C VAL A 38 -12.33 13.02 6.79
N ASN A 39 -11.49 14.03 6.89
CA ASN A 39 -10.18 13.91 7.50
C ASN A 39 -10.28 14.28 8.98
N VAL A 40 -10.05 13.32 9.87
CA VAL A 40 -10.01 13.56 11.31
C VAL A 40 -8.56 13.60 11.78
N PRO A 41 -8.07 14.78 12.19
CA PRO A 41 -6.72 14.90 12.72
C PRO A 41 -6.62 14.22 14.08
N ILE A 42 -5.68 13.27 14.22
CA ILE A 42 -5.43 12.57 15.48
C ILE A 42 -4.14 13.10 16.11
N ASN A 43 -4.26 13.72 17.29
CA ASN A 43 -3.10 14.12 18.05
C ASN A 43 -2.61 12.95 18.93
N VAL A 44 -1.42 12.41 18.63
CA VAL A 44 -0.86 11.24 19.32
C VAL A 44 0.16 11.59 20.40
N ASN A 45 0.38 12.88 20.68
CA ASN A 45 1.51 13.33 21.50
C ASN A 45 1.31 13.26 23.03
N SER A 46 0.13 12.91 23.56
CA SER A 46 -0.06 12.69 24.99
C SER A 46 -0.94 11.48 25.30
N LYS A 47 -0.55 10.72 26.35
CA LYS A 47 -1.31 9.52 26.79
C LYS A 47 -2.72 9.85 27.28
N PHE A 48 -2.95 11.02 27.84
CA PHE A 48 -4.25 11.43 28.40
C PHE A 48 -5.17 12.11 27.39
N SER A 49 -4.62 12.91 26.48
CA SER A 49 -5.39 13.48 25.37
C SER A 49 -5.81 12.41 24.34
N LYS A 50 -5.12 11.28 24.31
CA LYS A 50 -5.46 10.13 23.43
C LYS A 50 -6.84 9.55 23.72
N ALA A 51 -7.24 9.41 24.96
CA ALA A 51 -8.48 8.71 25.29
C ALA A 51 -9.73 9.62 25.30
N VAL A 52 -9.60 10.84 25.79
CA VAL A 52 -10.75 11.75 25.98
C VAL A 52 -10.90 12.74 24.84
N GLY A 53 -9.82 13.40 24.43
CA GLY A 53 -9.86 14.42 23.38
C GLY A 53 -10.15 13.83 21.99
N ILE A 54 -9.54 12.68 21.65
CA ILE A 54 -9.78 12.00 20.38
C ILE A 54 -11.23 11.51 20.30
N GLY A 55 -11.77 10.94 21.38
CA GLY A 55 -13.15 10.45 21.41
C GLY A 55 -14.18 11.54 21.15
N TRP A 56 -14.04 12.72 21.75
CA TRP A 56 -14.93 13.85 21.55
C TRP A 56 -14.82 14.45 20.15
N THR A 57 -13.61 14.74 19.71
CA THR A 57 -13.34 15.29 18.38
C THR A 57 -13.85 14.35 17.28
N LEU A 58 -13.48 13.08 17.35
CA LEU A 58 -13.94 12.07 16.39
C LEU A 58 -15.47 11.96 16.39
N SER A 59 -16.11 11.98 17.59
CA SER A 59 -17.56 11.90 17.70
C SER A 59 -18.27 13.10 17.07
N ALA A 60 -17.74 14.31 17.24
CA ALA A 60 -18.30 15.52 16.65
C ALA A 60 -18.19 15.48 15.11
N TYR A 61 -16.97 15.24 14.59
CA TYR A 61 -16.73 15.16 13.15
C TYR A 61 -17.57 14.07 12.48
N LEU A 62 -17.65 12.87 13.06
CA LEU A 62 -18.42 11.78 12.47
C LEU A 62 -19.93 12.05 12.48
N ARG A 63 -20.46 12.61 13.56
CA ARG A 63 -21.90 12.94 13.64
C ARG A 63 -22.31 13.97 12.58
N GLU A 64 -21.51 15.02 12.44
CA GLU A 64 -21.75 16.08 11.46
C GLU A 64 -21.64 15.52 10.03
N ALA A 65 -20.58 14.77 9.75
CA ALA A 65 -20.36 14.17 8.44
C ALA A 65 -21.46 13.18 8.04
N ILE A 66 -21.89 12.31 8.96
CA ILE A 66 -22.98 11.36 8.71
C ILE A 66 -24.30 12.12 8.48
N ALA A 67 -24.58 13.15 9.28
CA ALA A 67 -25.81 13.92 9.11
C ALA A 67 -25.85 14.71 7.80
N SER A 68 -24.72 15.27 7.36
CA SER A 68 -24.63 16.04 6.12
C SER A 68 -24.61 15.15 4.86
N ALA A 69 -23.85 14.06 4.88
CA ALA A 69 -23.70 13.18 3.73
C ALA A 69 -24.90 12.23 3.57
N ASN A 70 -25.54 11.82 4.67
CA ASN A 70 -26.51 10.72 4.69
C ASN A 70 -26.02 9.52 3.84
N PRO A 71 -24.86 8.91 4.19
CA PRO A 71 -24.19 7.97 3.32
C PRO A 71 -24.91 6.62 3.27
N GLN A 72 -24.81 5.94 2.13
CA GLN A 72 -25.21 4.54 2.00
C GLN A 72 -24.06 3.59 2.36
N VAL A 73 -22.80 4.06 2.17
CA VAL A 73 -21.60 3.32 2.56
C VAL A 73 -20.57 4.26 3.19
N VAL A 74 -19.92 3.78 4.25
CA VAL A 74 -18.80 4.45 4.92
C VAL A 74 -17.55 3.61 4.73
N TYR A 75 -16.59 4.16 3.99
CA TYR A 75 -15.26 3.59 3.85
C TYR A 75 -14.36 4.11 4.95
N ILE A 76 -13.61 3.22 5.61
CA ILE A 76 -12.63 3.60 6.63
C ILE A 76 -11.28 3.04 6.25
N GLN A 77 -10.27 3.90 6.17
CA GLN A 77 -8.90 3.49 5.90
C GLN A 77 -8.29 2.82 7.14
N TYR A 78 -8.03 1.53 7.07
CA TYR A 78 -7.52 0.68 8.16
C TYR A 78 -6.01 0.39 7.98
N PRO A 79 -5.18 0.33 9.07
CA PRO A 79 -5.58 0.54 10.46
C PRO A 79 -5.77 2.01 10.80
N ALA A 80 -6.70 2.29 11.74
CA ALA A 80 -6.67 3.55 12.46
C ALA A 80 -5.59 3.45 13.56
N TYR A 81 -4.90 4.53 13.85
CA TYR A 81 -3.73 4.58 14.77
C TYR A 81 -3.89 3.89 16.14
N SER A 82 -5.08 3.49 16.54
CA SER A 82 -5.31 2.59 17.67
C SER A 82 -6.63 1.82 17.51
N ALA A 83 -6.65 0.60 18.03
CA ALA A 83 -7.84 -0.24 18.10
C ALA A 83 -9.02 0.47 18.78
N VAL A 84 -8.76 1.20 19.86
CA VAL A 84 -9.78 1.95 20.61
C VAL A 84 -10.43 3.04 19.77
N VAL A 85 -9.65 3.79 18.99
CA VAL A 85 -10.15 4.82 18.07
C VAL A 85 -11.02 4.20 17.00
N MET A 86 -10.57 3.08 16.44
CA MET A 86 -11.30 2.34 15.42
C MET A 86 -12.65 1.82 15.95
N ASP A 87 -12.63 1.13 17.09
CA ASP A 87 -13.83 0.56 17.70
C ASP A 87 -14.84 1.66 18.09
N HIS A 88 -14.33 2.83 18.50
CA HIS A 88 -15.17 3.99 18.79
C HIS A 88 -15.83 4.56 17.53
N ALA A 89 -15.08 4.69 16.43
CA ALA A 89 -15.61 5.13 15.16
C ALA A 89 -16.72 4.19 14.65
N LEU A 90 -16.47 2.87 14.67
CA LEU A 90 -17.45 1.86 14.28
C LEU A 90 -18.75 1.96 15.09
N LYS A 91 -18.65 2.12 16.42
CA LYS A 91 -19.82 2.28 17.30
C LYS A 91 -20.63 3.53 16.96
N ILE A 92 -19.98 4.67 16.65
CA ILE A 92 -20.68 5.89 16.27
C ILE A 92 -21.41 5.71 14.95
N ILE A 93 -20.76 5.17 13.94
CA ILE A 93 -21.34 4.96 12.62
C ILE A 93 -22.56 4.05 12.72
N ARG A 94 -22.43 2.90 13.37
CA ARG A 94 -23.55 1.96 13.59
C ARG A 94 -24.72 2.57 14.38
N LYS A 95 -24.45 3.49 15.32
CA LYS A 95 -25.49 4.16 16.10
C LYS A 95 -26.20 5.28 15.33
N LYS A 96 -25.51 5.91 14.38
CA LYS A 96 -25.96 7.16 13.75
C LYS A 96 -26.40 7.00 12.29
N SER A 97 -26.13 5.86 11.68
CA SER A 97 -26.54 5.57 10.32
C SER A 97 -26.83 4.09 10.09
N SER A 98 -27.61 3.79 9.06
CA SER A 98 -27.79 2.44 8.53
C SER A 98 -26.78 2.11 7.42
N ALA A 99 -25.81 2.98 7.19
CA ALA A 99 -24.81 2.80 6.15
C ALA A 99 -24.02 1.49 6.33
N LYS A 100 -23.70 0.85 5.23
CA LYS A 100 -22.71 -0.24 5.21
C LYS A 100 -21.34 0.31 5.56
N ILE A 101 -20.53 -0.47 6.28
CA ILE A 101 -19.17 -0.11 6.65
C ILE A 101 -18.20 -1.00 5.89
N VAL A 102 -17.27 -0.41 5.16
CA VAL A 102 -16.21 -1.11 4.44
C VAL A 102 -14.86 -0.64 4.95
N LEU A 103 -13.99 -1.57 5.34
CA LEU A 103 -12.60 -1.23 5.66
C LEU A 103 -11.74 -1.34 4.41
N LEU A 104 -10.99 -0.29 4.14
CA LEU A 104 -9.95 -0.24 3.14
C LEU A 104 -8.63 -0.56 3.84
N VAL A 105 -8.15 -1.78 3.65
CA VAL A 105 -7.01 -2.32 4.39
C VAL A 105 -5.70 -1.84 3.76
N HIS A 106 -4.86 -1.13 4.54
CA HIS A 106 -3.49 -0.79 4.17
C HIS A 106 -2.47 -1.76 4.76
N ASP A 107 -2.77 -2.30 5.95
CA ASP A 107 -1.95 -3.30 6.61
C ASP A 107 -2.81 -4.19 7.49
N ILE A 108 -2.40 -5.44 7.66
CA ILE A 108 -2.88 -6.34 8.72
C ILE A 108 -1.84 -6.28 9.83
N GLU A 109 -2.17 -5.60 10.94
CA GLU A 109 -1.20 -5.29 11.99
C GLU A 109 -0.74 -6.56 12.73
N SER A 110 -1.65 -7.51 12.98
CA SER A 110 -1.30 -8.79 13.61
C SER A 110 -0.32 -9.60 12.76
N LEU A 111 -0.45 -9.57 11.46
CA LEU A 111 0.43 -10.30 10.54
C LEU A 111 1.78 -9.63 10.37
N ARG A 112 1.82 -8.28 10.40
CA ARG A 112 3.02 -7.50 10.15
C ARG A 112 3.90 -7.30 11.38
N MET A 113 3.33 -7.27 12.58
CA MET A 113 4.04 -6.81 13.78
C MET A 113 3.86 -7.70 15.01
N SER A 114 3.02 -8.70 14.95
CA SER A 114 2.58 -9.42 16.15
C SER A 114 2.23 -10.88 15.87
N ALA A 115 2.99 -11.51 14.97
CA ALA A 115 2.75 -12.91 14.58
C ALA A 115 2.75 -13.86 15.79
N ASP A 116 3.49 -13.51 16.86
CA ASP A 116 3.57 -14.30 18.10
C ASP A 116 2.46 -13.98 19.12
N HIS A 117 1.51 -13.10 18.79
CA HIS A 117 0.46 -12.66 19.70
C HIS A 117 -0.95 -13.04 19.19
N PRO A 118 -1.43 -14.26 19.44
CA PRO A 118 -2.72 -14.76 18.91
C PRO A 118 -3.93 -13.94 19.37
N GLU A 119 -3.86 -13.27 20.52
CA GLU A 119 -4.91 -12.40 21.01
C GLU A 119 -5.10 -11.15 20.13
N PHE A 120 -4.03 -10.61 19.55
CA PHE A 120 -4.10 -9.50 18.58
C PHE A 120 -4.78 -9.93 17.30
N LEU A 121 -4.38 -11.08 16.76
CA LEU A 121 -5.01 -11.66 15.57
C LEU A 121 -6.52 -11.88 15.82
N ALA A 122 -6.89 -12.53 16.92
CA ALA A 122 -8.30 -12.78 17.24
C ALA A 122 -9.11 -11.47 17.37
N ALA A 123 -8.50 -10.42 17.93
CA ALA A 123 -9.16 -9.11 18.04
C ALA A 123 -9.30 -8.42 16.67
N GLU A 124 -8.31 -8.55 15.80
CA GLU A 124 -8.33 -7.98 14.45
C GLU A 124 -9.36 -8.69 13.56
N ILE A 125 -9.42 -10.04 13.60
CA ILE A 125 -10.44 -10.83 12.89
C ILE A 125 -11.86 -10.49 13.37
N ARG A 126 -12.08 -10.37 14.70
CA ARG A 126 -13.38 -9.91 15.20
C ARG A 126 -13.77 -8.54 14.68
N ARG A 127 -12.82 -7.62 14.55
CA ARG A 127 -13.06 -6.27 13.99
C ARG A 127 -13.43 -6.35 12.53
N PHE A 128 -12.72 -7.14 11.73
CA PHE A 128 -13.03 -7.37 10.32
C PHE A 128 -14.44 -7.98 10.15
N ASN A 129 -14.84 -8.91 11.00
CA ASN A 129 -16.18 -9.48 10.95
C ASN A 129 -17.28 -8.56 11.54
N SER A 130 -16.93 -7.42 12.15
CA SER A 130 -17.91 -6.44 12.67
C SER A 130 -18.37 -5.41 11.64
N VAL A 131 -17.76 -5.40 10.46
CA VAL A 131 -18.10 -4.53 9.34
C VAL A 131 -18.82 -5.29 8.23
N ASP A 132 -19.22 -4.64 7.16
CA ASP A 132 -20.00 -5.26 6.09
C ASP A 132 -19.13 -5.77 4.93
N GLY A 133 -17.88 -5.28 4.80
CA GLY A 133 -16.97 -5.73 3.76
C GLY A 133 -15.56 -5.17 3.90
N LEU A 134 -14.62 -5.74 3.15
CA LEU A 134 -13.22 -5.31 3.11
C LEU A 134 -12.77 -5.06 1.67
N ILE A 135 -11.92 -4.06 1.50
CA ILE A 135 -11.06 -3.94 0.32
C ILE A 135 -9.65 -4.32 0.78
N VAL A 136 -9.13 -5.42 0.25
CA VAL A 136 -7.83 -5.99 0.61
C VAL A 136 -6.83 -5.85 -0.55
N HIS A 137 -5.56 -6.14 -0.31
CA HIS A 137 -4.53 -5.92 -1.32
C HIS A 137 -4.69 -6.84 -2.54
N ASN A 138 -4.78 -8.15 -2.32
CA ASN A 138 -4.72 -9.17 -3.37
C ASN A 138 -5.37 -10.48 -2.90
N GLN A 139 -5.35 -11.50 -3.77
CA GLN A 139 -5.94 -12.80 -3.46
C GLN A 139 -5.25 -13.49 -2.29
N ALA A 140 -3.91 -13.42 -2.18
CA ALA A 140 -3.18 -14.07 -1.09
C ALA A 140 -3.58 -13.51 0.28
N MET A 141 -3.79 -12.18 0.38
CA MET A 141 -4.31 -11.58 1.61
C MET A 141 -5.77 -11.99 1.88
N ALA A 142 -6.61 -12.06 0.85
CA ALA A 142 -8.00 -12.49 0.99
C ALA A 142 -8.11 -13.94 1.46
N ASP A 143 -7.31 -14.83 0.89
CA ASP A 143 -7.26 -16.25 1.26
C ASP A 143 -6.80 -16.39 2.72
N TRP A 144 -5.70 -15.72 3.08
CA TRP A 144 -5.20 -15.74 4.45
C TRP A 144 -6.26 -15.27 5.47
N LEU A 145 -6.96 -14.18 5.18
CA LEU A 145 -8.03 -13.68 6.04
C LEU A 145 -9.19 -14.68 6.16
N SER A 146 -9.58 -15.31 5.05
CA SER A 146 -10.64 -16.33 5.03
C SER A 146 -10.25 -17.56 5.85
N ASP A 147 -9.01 -18.02 5.71
CA ASP A 147 -8.45 -19.15 6.46
C ASP A 147 -8.39 -18.88 7.97
N HIS A 148 -8.29 -17.58 8.36
CA HIS A 148 -8.30 -17.14 9.76
C HIS A 148 -9.69 -16.71 10.25
N GLY A 149 -10.75 -17.01 9.49
CA GLY A 149 -12.14 -16.85 9.94
C GLY A 149 -12.79 -15.51 9.61
N VAL A 150 -12.28 -14.74 8.66
CA VAL A 150 -12.99 -13.59 8.10
C VAL A 150 -14.06 -14.09 7.14
N THR A 151 -15.33 -13.70 7.39
CA THR A 151 -16.50 -14.19 6.65
C THR A 151 -17.21 -13.11 5.82
N VAL A 152 -16.84 -11.86 5.99
CA VAL A 152 -17.44 -10.75 5.22
C VAL A 152 -16.95 -10.71 3.78
N PRO A 153 -17.73 -10.17 2.83
CA PRO A 153 -17.31 -9.99 1.45
C PRO A 153 -16.01 -9.20 1.35
N MET A 154 -15.13 -9.62 0.45
CA MET A 154 -13.86 -8.95 0.16
C MET A 154 -13.75 -8.60 -1.32
N SER A 155 -13.22 -7.43 -1.65
CA SER A 155 -12.73 -7.08 -3.00
C SER A 155 -11.23 -6.80 -2.94
N GLN A 156 -10.58 -6.82 -4.11
CA GLN A 156 -9.13 -6.73 -4.20
C GLN A 156 -8.73 -5.43 -4.91
N LEU A 157 -7.75 -4.74 -4.33
CA LEU A 157 -7.14 -3.55 -4.92
C LEU A 157 -6.09 -3.92 -5.98
N GLN A 158 -5.40 -5.04 -5.81
CA GLN A 158 -4.22 -5.53 -6.53
C GLN A 158 -2.97 -4.66 -6.32
N LEU A 159 -3.00 -3.44 -6.80
CA LEU A 159 -1.97 -2.41 -6.61
C LEU A 159 -2.64 -1.15 -6.08
N PHE A 160 -1.94 -0.39 -5.25
CA PHE A 160 -2.41 0.94 -4.85
C PHE A 160 -2.28 1.90 -6.03
N ASP A 161 -3.31 2.71 -6.26
CA ASP A 161 -3.17 3.86 -7.14
C ASP A 161 -2.17 4.87 -6.55
N TYR A 162 -1.53 5.64 -7.40
CA TYR A 162 -0.47 6.55 -7.00
C TYR A 162 -0.61 7.88 -7.72
N VAL A 163 -0.88 8.94 -6.98
CA VAL A 163 -0.86 10.32 -7.49
C VAL A 163 0.59 10.68 -7.76
N ASN A 164 0.97 10.62 -9.02
CA ASN A 164 2.32 10.92 -9.46
C ASN A 164 2.31 12.19 -10.35
N PRO A 165 2.77 13.35 -9.82
CA PRO A 165 2.74 14.61 -10.57
C PRO A 165 3.84 14.70 -11.63
N GLN A 166 4.81 13.77 -11.63
CA GLN A 166 5.96 13.82 -12.51
C GLN A 166 5.62 13.28 -13.91
N ARG A 167 6.36 13.76 -14.91
CA ARG A 167 6.29 13.23 -16.27
C ARG A 167 6.65 11.74 -16.28
N LEU A 168 5.99 10.96 -17.12
CA LEU A 168 6.40 9.58 -17.38
C LEU A 168 7.77 9.58 -18.08
N ILE A 169 8.68 8.77 -17.56
CA ILE A 169 9.99 8.54 -18.16
C ILE A 169 9.83 7.36 -19.13
N THR A 170 9.87 7.67 -20.43
CA THR A 170 9.69 6.66 -21.50
C THR A 170 10.97 5.91 -21.79
N ASP A 171 12.10 6.57 -21.65
CA ASP A 171 13.40 6.00 -21.97
C ASP A 171 14.19 5.70 -20.69
N THR A 172 14.76 4.51 -20.62
CA THR A 172 15.68 4.10 -19.56
C THR A 172 17.10 4.37 -20.04
N THR A 173 17.83 5.19 -19.31
CA THR A 173 19.22 5.55 -19.65
C THR A 173 20.25 4.85 -18.78
N SER A 174 19.81 4.23 -17.70
CA SER A 174 20.65 3.54 -16.72
C SER A 174 20.51 2.02 -16.82
N SER A 175 21.61 1.31 -16.60
CA SER A 175 21.62 -0.16 -16.39
C SER A 175 21.40 -0.56 -14.93
N ASN A 176 21.34 0.42 -14.03
CA ASN A 176 21.16 0.21 -12.58
C ASN A 176 19.76 -0.28 -12.23
N ILE A 177 19.63 -0.77 -11.02
CA ILE A 177 18.33 -0.97 -10.38
C ILE A 177 18.19 0.02 -9.24
N CYS A 178 16.97 0.37 -8.84
CA CYS A 178 16.78 1.27 -7.70
C CYS A 178 16.05 0.61 -6.55
N PHE A 179 16.32 1.11 -5.35
CA PHE A 179 15.60 0.79 -4.14
C PHE A 179 15.21 2.07 -3.38
N ALA A 180 13.93 2.24 -3.12
CA ALA A 180 13.42 3.38 -2.37
C ALA A 180 12.69 2.92 -1.10
N GLY A 181 13.03 3.52 0.05
CA GLY A 181 12.38 3.20 1.31
C GLY A 181 13.18 3.56 2.55
N ASN A 182 12.80 2.96 3.69
CA ASN A 182 13.53 3.13 4.94
C ASN A 182 14.80 2.27 4.93
N LEU A 183 15.96 2.90 4.70
CA LEU A 183 17.23 2.20 4.55
C LEU A 183 17.72 1.56 5.86
N ARG A 184 17.26 2.03 7.03
CA ARG A 184 17.57 1.38 8.33
C ARG A 184 16.99 -0.03 8.43
N LYS A 185 15.89 -0.30 7.71
CA LYS A 185 15.25 -1.63 7.68
C LYS A 185 15.72 -2.48 6.50
N ALA A 186 16.46 -1.90 5.56
CA ALA A 186 16.92 -2.57 4.35
C ALA A 186 18.35 -3.11 4.50
N GLN A 187 18.66 -3.81 5.60
CA GLN A 187 20.00 -4.32 5.89
C GLN A 187 20.48 -5.33 4.84
N PHE A 188 19.59 -6.01 4.14
CA PHE A 188 19.92 -6.90 3.02
C PHE A 188 20.75 -6.19 1.93
N LEU A 189 20.67 -4.86 1.83
CA LEU A 189 21.44 -4.08 0.86
C LEU A 189 22.96 -4.15 1.11
N ASN A 190 23.39 -4.39 2.36
CA ASN A 190 24.81 -4.60 2.67
C ASN A 190 25.37 -5.87 2.01
N ASP A 191 24.52 -6.87 1.82
CA ASP A 191 24.86 -8.21 1.37
C ASP A 191 24.48 -8.45 -0.10
N VAL A 192 24.13 -7.39 -0.88
CA VAL A 192 23.84 -7.55 -2.30
C VAL A 192 25.06 -8.13 -3.03
N PRO A 193 24.93 -9.26 -3.73
CA PRO A 193 26.05 -10.01 -4.29
C PRO A 193 26.45 -9.53 -5.69
N PHE A 194 26.06 -8.31 -6.08
CA PHE A 194 26.27 -7.78 -7.41
C PHE A 194 27.73 -7.46 -7.68
N LYS A 195 28.15 -7.69 -8.92
CA LYS A 195 29.51 -7.38 -9.41
C LYS A 195 29.53 -6.25 -10.43
N ARG A 196 28.45 -6.08 -11.20
CA ARG A 196 28.35 -5.14 -12.32
C ARG A 196 27.16 -4.18 -12.16
N VAL A 197 26.06 -4.67 -11.59
CA VAL A 197 24.84 -3.89 -11.39
C VAL A 197 25.02 -3.02 -10.16
N GLN A 198 24.74 -1.75 -10.28
CA GLN A 198 24.68 -0.81 -9.16
C GLN A 198 23.23 -0.65 -8.69
N VAL A 199 23.06 -0.31 -7.43
CA VAL A 199 21.76 -0.04 -6.83
C VAL A 199 21.70 1.42 -6.41
N ASP A 200 20.86 2.19 -7.09
CA ASP A 200 20.54 3.55 -6.71
C ASP A 200 19.58 3.53 -5.52
N VAL A 201 20.03 3.99 -4.35
CA VAL A 201 19.23 3.92 -3.13
C VAL A 201 18.69 5.30 -2.74
N PHE A 202 17.38 5.33 -2.42
CA PHE A 202 16.66 6.55 -2.01
C PHE A 202 16.02 6.33 -0.66
N GLY A 203 16.42 7.10 0.34
CA GLY A 203 15.84 7.01 1.69
C GLY A 203 16.74 7.53 2.77
N ASP A 204 16.28 7.40 4.01
CA ASP A 204 17.02 7.85 5.18
C ASP A 204 17.63 6.68 5.97
N GLY A 205 18.77 6.98 6.62
CA GLY A 205 19.39 6.08 7.58
C GLY A 205 20.31 5.03 6.95
N LEU A 206 20.94 5.41 5.85
CA LEU A 206 21.96 4.58 5.23
C LEU A 206 23.16 4.42 6.18
N THR A 207 23.43 3.18 6.57
CA THR A 207 24.66 2.78 7.25
C THR A 207 25.40 1.71 6.43
N LEU A 208 25.21 1.79 5.10
CA LEU A 208 25.61 0.74 4.19
C LEU A 208 27.03 0.97 3.69
N THR A 209 27.80 -0.10 3.58
CA THR A 209 29.21 -0.07 3.17
C THR A 209 29.47 -0.80 1.84
N ASN A 210 28.42 -1.36 1.22
CA ASN A 210 28.55 -2.09 -0.04
C ASN A 210 28.86 -1.12 -1.19
N SER A 211 29.94 -1.38 -1.94
CA SER A 211 30.43 -0.52 -3.03
C SER A 211 29.52 -0.47 -4.25
N GLN A 212 28.52 -1.36 -4.34
CA GLN A 212 27.52 -1.35 -5.42
C GLN A 212 26.34 -0.39 -5.15
N LEU A 213 26.29 0.25 -3.98
CA LEU A 213 25.24 1.17 -3.62
C LEU A 213 25.63 2.61 -3.94
N ILE A 214 24.70 3.33 -4.59
CA ILE A 214 24.81 4.78 -4.85
C ILE A 214 23.72 5.47 -4.04
N ASP A 215 24.13 6.23 -3.01
CA ASP A 215 23.18 6.93 -2.13
C ASP A 215 22.76 8.27 -2.73
N HIS A 216 21.48 8.44 -2.96
CA HIS A 216 20.85 9.68 -3.43
C HIS A 216 20.11 10.44 -2.31
N GLY A 217 20.15 9.93 -1.07
CA GLY A 217 19.44 10.50 0.05
C GLY A 217 17.92 10.42 -0.05
N SER A 218 17.25 11.00 0.92
CA SER A 218 15.79 11.03 0.95
C SER A 218 15.21 12.05 -0.04
N LYS A 219 14.09 11.68 -0.65
CA LYS A 219 13.29 12.55 -1.51
C LYS A 219 11.85 12.53 -1.04
N SER A 220 11.12 13.62 -1.24
CA SER A 220 9.67 13.61 -0.97
C SER A 220 8.95 12.62 -1.90
N PRO A 221 7.82 12.05 -1.49
CA PRO A 221 7.06 11.10 -2.32
C PRO A 221 6.65 11.67 -3.69
N ASP A 222 6.44 12.97 -3.80
CA ASP A 222 6.04 13.63 -5.06
C ASP A 222 7.25 13.98 -5.96
N GLU A 223 8.44 14.09 -5.39
CA GLU A 223 9.67 14.35 -6.15
C GLU A 223 10.41 13.09 -6.56
N LEU A 224 10.36 12.04 -5.72
CA LEU A 224 11.06 10.78 -5.93
C LEU A 224 10.89 10.20 -7.34
N PRO A 225 9.66 10.17 -7.92
CA PRO A 225 9.45 9.63 -9.26
C PRO A 225 10.32 10.27 -10.36
N LYS A 226 10.78 11.50 -10.15
CA LYS A 226 11.65 12.23 -11.10
C LYS A 226 13.05 11.61 -11.25
N PHE A 227 13.49 10.90 -10.21
CA PHE A 227 14.81 10.31 -10.10
C PHE A 227 14.84 8.83 -10.45
N LEU A 228 13.68 8.20 -10.65
CA LEU A 228 13.57 6.78 -10.95
C LEU A 228 13.78 6.51 -12.45
N THR A 229 15.02 6.72 -12.90
CA THR A 229 15.44 6.56 -14.31
C THR A 229 16.15 5.24 -14.59
N ASP A 230 16.12 4.33 -13.61
CA ASP A 230 16.78 3.04 -13.62
C ASP A 230 16.11 2.03 -14.55
N ARG A 231 16.77 0.87 -14.72
CA ARG A 231 16.24 -0.22 -15.53
C ARG A 231 15.06 -0.92 -14.82
N PHE A 232 15.20 -1.14 -13.51
CA PHE A 232 14.16 -1.78 -12.68
C PHE A 232 14.11 -1.19 -11.27
N GLY A 233 12.92 -1.24 -10.66
CA GLY A 233 12.73 -0.99 -9.22
C GLY A 233 12.70 -2.30 -8.43
N LEU A 234 13.45 -2.38 -7.34
CA LEU A 234 13.55 -3.56 -6.50
C LEU A 234 12.49 -3.54 -5.39
N ILE A 235 11.69 -4.60 -5.31
CA ILE A 235 10.76 -4.88 -4.21
C ILE A 235 11.32 -6.03 -3.39
N TRP A 236 11.96 -5.69 -2.29
CA TRP A 236 12.58 -6.61 -1.36
C TRP A 236 12.45 -6.08 0.07
N ASP A 237 12.22 -6.95 1.03
CA ASP A 237 12.22 -6.60 2.45
C ASP A 237 12.78 -7.77 3.28
N GLY A 238 13.20 -7.48 4.51
CA GLY A 238 13.81 -8.46 5.39
C GLY A 238 15.32 -8.23 5.58
N ASN A 239 15.98 -9.24 6.14
CA ASN A 239 17.36 -9.09 6.62
C ASN A 239 18.39 -9.85 5.77
N SER A 240 17.97 -10.53 4.70
CA SER A 240 18.83 -11.37 3.88
C SER A 240 18.73 -11.04 2.41
N ALA A 241 19.83 -11.19 1.68
CA ALA A 241 19.89 -11.14 0.23
C ALA A 241 19.45 -12.47 -0.41
N ASP A 242 19.46 -13.58 0.32
CA ASP A 242 19.11 -14.90 -0.20
C ASP A 242 17.61 -15.13 -0.28
N THR A 243 16.84 -14.49 0.62
CA THR A 243 15.36 -14.58 0.64
C THR A 243 14.79 -13.45 1.47
N CYS A 244 13.53 -13.10 1.21
CA CYS A 244 12.80 -12.18 2.08
C CYS A 244 12.40 -12.92 3.37
N SER A 245 13.00 -12.55 4.48
CA SER A 245 12.85 -13.21 5.79
C SER A 245 12.53 -12.21 6.89
N GLY A 246 12.12 -12.73 8.08
CA GLY A 246 11.65 -11.91 9.19
C GLY A 246 10.27 -11.31 8.92
N ASP A 247 9.70 -10.61 9.91
CA ASP A 247 8.30 -10.14 9.86
C ASP A 247 7.97 -9.34 8.59
N TYR A 248 8.84 -8.42 8.20
CA TYR A 248 8.63 -7.59 7.00
C TYR A 248 8.81 -8.37 5.70
N GLY A 249 9.76 -9.32 5.65
CA GLY A 249 10.00 -10.14 4.48
C GLY A 249 8.86 -11.15 4.27
N GLU A 250 8.46 -11.85 5.32
CA GLU A 250 7.34 -12.79 5.30
C GLU A 250 6.02 -12.11 4.94
N TYR A 251 5.83 -10.85 5.35
CA TYR A 251 4.64 -10.08 5.01
C TYR A 251 4.47 -9.85 3.51
N LEU A 252 5.56 -9.87 2.71
CA LEU A 252 5.47 -9.77 1.25
C LEU A 252 4.67 -10.91 0.61
N LYS A 253 4.49 -12.04 1.28
CA LYS A 253 3.64 -13.14 0.82
C LYS A 253 2.15 -12.76 0.74
N TYR A 254 1.77 -11.66 1.37
CA TYR A 254 0.37 -11.26 1.52
C TYR A 254 0.09 -9.84 1.04
N ASN A 255 1.05 -8.93 1.13
CA ASN A 255 0.81 -7.54 0.84
C ASN A 255 1.15 -7.14 -0.61
N SER A 256 0.67 -5.97 -1.02
CA SER A 256 1.12 -5.25 -2.21
C SER A 256 1.81 -3.98 -1.76
N PRO A 257 3.15 -3.98 -1.60
CA PRO A 257 3.87 -2.83 -1.06
C PRO A 257 3.68 -1.58 -1.91
N HIS A 258 3.50 -0.43 -1.28
CA HIS A 258 3.31 0.84 -1.97
C HIS A 258 4.52 1.24 -2.85
N LYS A 259 5.71 0.69 -2.60
CA LYS A 259 6.89 0.79 -3.48
C LYS A 259 6.60 0.30 -4.91
N ALA A 260 5.80 -0.76 -5.07
CA ALA A 260 5.43 -1.27 -6.38
C ALA A 260 4.64 -0.22 -7.18
N SER A 261 3.70 0.44 -6.52
CA SER A 261 2.91 1.51 -7.13
C SER A 261 3.75 2.74 -7.46
N LEU A 262 4.69 3.11 -6.60
CA LEU A 262 5.66 4.17 -6.89
C LEU A 262 6.44 3.90 -8.18
N TYR A 263 7.05 2.72 -8.29
CA TYR A 263 7.85 2.37 -9.46
C TYR A 263 6.99 2.25 -10.73
N LEU A 264 5.92 1.48 -10.65
CA LEU A 264 5.04 1.27 -11.80
C LEU A 264 4.36 2.57 -12.25
N SER A 265 3.93 3.45 -11.33
CA SER A 265 3.37 4.76 -11.69
C SER A 265 4.39 5.69 -12.36
N SER A 266 5.69 5.42 -12.17
CA SER A 266 6.78 6.10 -12.84
C SER A 266 7.11 5.48 -14.22
N GLY A 267 6.44 4.38 -14.58
CA GLY A 267 6.70 3.59 -15.77
C GLY A 267 7.95 2.70 -15.64
N LEU A 268 8.37 2.41 -14.41
CA LEU A 268 9.54 1.59 -14.12
C LEU A 268 9.11 0.15 -13.89
N PRO A 269 9.59 -0.85 -14.66
CA PRO A 269 9.39 -2.26 -14.39
C PRO A 269 9.99 -2.67 -13.05
N ILE A 270 9.50 -3.77 -12.46
CA ILE A 270 9.89 -4.17 -11.11
C ILE A 270 10.47 -5.59 -11.02
N ILE A 271 11.41 -5.76 -10.09
CA ILE A 271 11.93 -7.05 -9.66
C ILE A 271 11.32 -7.35 -8.30
N VAL A 272 10.74 -8.54 -8.15
CA VAL A 272 10.06 -8.95 -6.92
C VAL A 272 10.59 -10.31 -6.43
N TRP A 273 10.42 -10.57 -5.13
CA TRP A 273 10.65 -11.92 -4.60
C TRP A 273 9.62 -12.91 -5.16
N SER A 274 10.08 -14.11 -5.54
CA SER A 274 9.24 -15.12 -6.21
C SER A 274 8.06 -15.61 -5.36
N GLN A 275 8.22 -15.61 -4.02
CA GLN A 275 7.17 -16.02 -3.09
C GLN A 275 6.27 -14.85 -2.64
N SER A 276 6.50 -13.64 -3.17
CA SER A 276 5.64 -12.50 -2.85
C SER A 276 4.27 -12.61 -3.52
N ALA A 277 3.25 -12.03 -2.89
CA ALA A 277 1.91 -11.90 -3.48
C ALA A 277 1.91 -11.11 -4.81
N LEU A 278 2.96 -10.31 -5.05
CA LEU A 278 3.12 -9.57 -6.30
C LEU A 278 3.69 -10.41 -7.44
N ALA A 279 4.37 -11.53 -7.19
CA ALA A 279 5.01 -12.31 -8.25
C ALA A 279 4.03 -12.75 -9.36
N PRO A 280 2.84 -13.31 -9.06
CA PRO A 280 1.85 -13.63 -10.09
C PRO A 280 1.30 -12.38 -10.80
N VAL A 281 1.18 -11.25 -10.12
CA VAL A 281 0.70 -9.97 -10.71
C VAL A 281 1.74 -9.44 -11.70
N VAL A 282 3.01 -9.40 -11.32
CA VAL A 282 4.12 -8.98 -12.19
C VAL A 282 4.20 -9.81 -13.45
N LYS A 283 4.08 -11.14 -13.29
CA LYS A 283 4.06 -12.08 -14.41
C LYS A 283 2.86 -11.86 -15.34
N SER A 284 1.66 -11.71 -14.79
CA SER A 284 0.44 -11.56 -15.59
C SER A 284 0.39 -10.24 -16.36
N LEU A 285 0.92 -9.17 -15.76
CA LEU A 285 0.98 -7.84 -16.38
C LEU A 285 2.21 -7.66 -17.28
N GLY A 286 3.20 -8.54 -17.18
CA GLY A 286 4.45 -8.45 -17.95
C GLY A 286 5.31 -7.24 -17.58
N VAL A 287 5.22 -6.77 -16.32
CA VAL A 287 5.87 -5.51 -15.85
C VAL A 287 7.18 -5.75 -15.11
N GLY A 288 7.82 -6.88 -15.33
CA GLY A 288 9.08 -7.24 -14.67
C GLY A 288 9.23 -8.75 -14.50
N PHE A 289 10.02 -9.15 -13.51
CA PHE A 289 10.26 -10.56 -13.22
C PHE A 289 10.43 -10.82 -11.71
N ALA A 290 10.39 -12.10 -11.34
CA ALA A 290 10.56 -12.57 -9.97
C ALA A 290 11.86 -13.38 -9.83
N VAL A 291 12.50 -13.27 -8.65
CA VAL A 291 13.72 -13.98 -8.28
C VAL A 291 13.57 -14.64 -6.91
N ASP A 292 14.26 -15.75 -6.69
CA ASP A 292 14.30 -16.41 -5.38
C ASP A 292 15.30 -15.72 -4.43
N SER A 293 16.43 -15.27 -4.98
CA SER A 293 17.52 -14.60 -4.30
C SER A 293 17.97 -13.36 -5.08
N LEU A 294 18.55 -12.36 -4.40
CA LEU A 294 19.19 -11.23 -5.08
C LEU A 294 20.36 -11.67 -5.98
N ALA A 295 21.00 -12.81 -5.67
CA ALA A 295 22.04 -13.38 -6.52
C ALA A 295 21.55 -13.78 -7.92
N ASP A 296 20.26 -14.00 -8.10
CA ASP A 296 19.65 -14.38 -9.38
C ASP A 296 19.45 -13.16 -10.31
N ILE A 297 19.53 -11.94 -9.78
CA ILE A 297 19.22 -10.73 -10.55
C ILE A 297 20.19 -10.54 -11.72
N GLU A 298 21.51 -10.53 -11.49
CA GLU A 298 22.48 -10.34 -12.59
C GLU A 298 22.35 -11.43 -13.66
N PRO A 299 22.29 -12.73 -13.33
CA PRO A 299 22.05 -13.79 -14.31
C PRO A 299 20.72 -13.65 -15.09
N MET A 300 19.67 -13.12 -14.46
CA MET A 300 18.40 -12.84 -15.14
C MET A 300 18.53 -11.66 -16.10
N LEU A 301 19.17 -10.57 -15.64
CA LEU A 301 19.40 -9.38 -16.48
C LEU A 301 20.24 -9.68 -17.71
N ASP A 302 21.21 -10.62 -17.60
CA ASP A 302 22.04 -11.07 -18.73
C ASP A 302 21.26 -11.87 -19.78
N LYS A 303 20.17 -12.52 -19.38
CA LYS A 303 19.30 -13.30 -20.28
C LYS A 303 18.26 -12.45 -21.00
N LEU A 304 17.97 -11.26 -20.49
CA LEU A 304 17.00 -10.36 -21.10
C LEU A 304 17.56 -9.74 -22.37
N SER A 305 16.80 -9.87 -23.45
CA SER A 305 17.09 -9.15 -24.68
C SER A 305 16.56 -7.71 -24.60
N ASP A 306 17.07 -6.81 -25.43
CA ASP A 306 16.52 -5.47 -25.60
C ASP A 306 15.03 -5.46 -25.96
N VAL A 307 14.54 -6.54 -26.58
CA VAL A 307 13.11 -6.70 -26.90
C VAL A 307 12.30 -6.97 -25.63
N ASP A 308 12.83 -7.80 -24.72
CA ASP A 308 12.18 -8.10 -23.44
C ASP A 308 12.11 -6.84 -22.58
N ASP A 309 13.19 -6.09 -22.48
CA ASP A 309 13.23 -4.82 -21.76
C ASP A 309 12.20 -3.82 -22.28
N ARG A 310 12.17 -3.59 -23.59
CA ARG A 310 11.19 -2.69 -24.21
C ARG A 310 9.75 -3.17 -23.96
N ARG A 311 9.50 -4.50 -24.00
CA ARG A 311 8.18 -5.06 -23.73
C ARG A 311 7.75 -4.81 -22.27
N MET A 312 8.62 -5.07 -21.30
CA MET A 312 8.32 -4.83 -19.88
C MET A 312 8.14 -3.34 -19.61
N LYS A 313 8.97 -2.48 -20.21
CA LYS A 313 8.83 -1.02 -20.11
C LYS A 313 7.50 -0.53 -20.69
N ALA A 314 7.10 -1.01 -21.85
CA ALA A 314 5.82 -0.66 -22.47
C ALA A 314 4.64 -1.11 -21.59
N ALA A 315 4.69 -2.31 -21.03
CA ALA A 315 3.69 -2.82 -20.11
C ALA A 315 3.62 -1.96 -18.82
N ALA A 316 4.77 -1.58 -18.25
CA ALA A 316 4.83 -0.70 -17.08
C ALA A 316 4.23 0.68 -17.36
N LEU A 317 4.44 1.24 -18.55
CA LEU A 317 3.83 2.51 -18.96
C LEU A 317 2.28 2.40 -19.05
N ILE A 318 1.76 1.29 -19.55
CA ILE A 318 0.30 1.05 -19.57
C ILE A 318 -0.26 0.97 -18.14
N VAL A 319 0.43 0.25 -17.26
CA VAL A 319 0.03 0.15 -15.84
C VAL A 319 0.16 1.50 -15.15
N ALA A 320 1.19 2.29 -15.47
CA ALA A 320 1.35 3.65 -14.93
C ALA A 320 0.12 4.53 -15.18
N LEU A 321 -0.45 4.48 -16.37
CA LEU A 321 -1.65 5.27 -16.71
C LEU A 321 -2.85 4.87 -15.84
N LYS A 322 -3.02 3.56 -15.59
CA LYS A 322 -4.08 3.04 -14.72
C LYS A 322 -3.91 3.50 -13.28
N LEU A 323 -2.69 3.33 -12.73
CA LEU A 323 -2.39 3.73 -11.35
C LEU A 323 -2.53 5.24 -11.12
N ARG A 324 -2.19 6.05 -12.12
CA ARG A 324 -2.32 7.52 -12.06
C ARG A 324 -3.74 8.02 -12.21
N SER A 325 -4.65 7.19 -12.70
CA SER A 325 -6.07 7.55 -12.90
C SER A 325 -7.00 7.11 -11.78
N GLY A 326 -6.52 6.32 -10.78
CA GLY A 326 -7.37 5.80 -9.71
C GLY A 326 -8.15 4.54 -10.08
N GLN A 327 -7.81 3.91 -11.20
CA GLN A 327 -8.60 2.79 -11.73
C GLN A 327 -8.66 1.58 -10.80
N MET A 328 -7.61 1.36 -9.98
CA MET A 328 -7.58 0.22 -9.07
C MET A 328 -8.57 0.40 -7.93
N ILE A 329 -8.54 1.55 -7.27
CA ILE A 329 -9.48 1.81 -6.16
C ILE A 329 -10.91 1.93 -6.63
N GLU A 330 -11.17 2.55 -7.78
CA GLU A 330 -12.50 2.62 -8.35
C GLU A 330 -13.06 1.23 -8.64
N SER A 331 -12.28 0.36 -9.30
CA SER A 331 -12.68 -1.02 -9.57
C SER A 331 -12.93 -1.84 -8.29
N ALA A 332 -12.10 -1.65 -7.27
CA ALA A 332 -12.27 -2.34 -5.99
C ALA A 332 -13.53 -1.87 -5.25
N VAL A 333 -13.82 -0.56 -5.29
CA VAL A 333 -15.05 0.04 -4.73
C VAL A 333 -16.29 -0.48 -5.45
N ASP A 334 -16.30 -0.47 -6.78
CA ASP A 334 -17.43 -0.98 -7.55
C ASP A 334 -17.67 -2.46 -7.27
N SER A 335 -16.60 -3.27 -7.18
CA SER A 335 -16.70 -4.69 -6.86
C SER A 335 -17.27 -4.94 -5.47
N ILE A 336 -16.83 -4.21 -4.43
CA ILE A 336 -17.39 -4.41 -3.09
C ILE A 336 -18.82 -3.92 -2.98
N GLU A 337 -19.17 -2.80 -3.63
CA GLU A 337 -20.53 -2.29 -3.66
C GLU A 337 -21.48 -3.27 -4.33
N GLN A 338 -21.09 -3.91 -5.43
CA GLN A 338 -21.87 -4.98 -6.06
C GLN A 338 -22.09 -6.16 -5.11
N LYS A 339 -21.04 -6.61 -4.40
CA LYS A 339 -21.16 -7.70 -3.39
C LYS A 339 -22.06 -7.32 -2.21
N LEU A 340 -22.13 -6.04 -1.86
CA LEU A 340 -23.02 -5.51 -0.83
C LEU A 340 -24.44 -5.21 -1.33
N GLN A 341 -24.74 -5.54 -2.60
CA GLN A 341 -26.05 -5.37 -3.26
C GLN A 341 -26.48 -3.90 -3.41
N PHE A 342 -25.54 -2.98 -3.55
CA PHE A 342 -25.86 -1.66 -4.06
C PHE A 342 -26.01 -1.75 -5.58
N SER A 343 -27.25 -1.86 -6.05
CA SER A 343 -27.53 -1.81 -7.49
C SER A 343 -27.15 -0.42 -8.03
N SER A 344 -26.29 -0.41 -9.04
CA SER A 344 -26.10 0.77 -9.87
C SER A 344 -27.41 1.00 -10.64
N ASN A 345 -28.21 1.99 -10.22
CA ASN A 345 -29.35 2.47 -11.02
C ASN A 345 -28.86 3.43 -12.10
#